data_048b0eb2e0b37658d779db83f9120dfd
#
_entry.id   048b0eb2e0b37658d779db83f9120dfd
#
_cell.length_a   1.000
_cell.length_b   1.000
_cell.length_c   1.000
_cell.angle_alpha   90.00
_cell.angle_beta   90.00
_cell.angle_gamma   90.00
#
_symmetry.space_group_name_H-M   'P 1'
#
loop_
_entity.id
_entity.type
_entity.pdbx_description
1 polymer ?
#
loop_
_entity_poly.entity_id
_entity_poly.type
_entity_poly.pdbx_seq_one_letter_code
_entity_poly.pdbx_strand_id
1 'polypeptide(L)'
;MSQRAENEITAIRGEKDAYFRDDPDSPISADKRTNFKGLNYYSPDPTYRVKARLDRYDRPEPTMVVTSKGTKQAYMKHGTFTFQVQGARLRLFVYKSAEDPFARSLFIPFSDETSGSETYKAGRYLDLEEHGGDDYELDFNLAYNPYCAYNDQYTCPIPPRENKLPIKILAGEKNYK
;
A
#
# COMPACT_ATOMS: atom_id res chain seq x y z
N MET A 1 -12.30 2.98 -16.88
CA MET A 1 -10.87 2.61 -17.13
C MET A 1 -10.76 2.17 -18.57
N SER A 2 -9.67 2.48 -19.26
CA SER A 2 -9.47 1.86 -20.57
C SER A 2 -9.16 0.38 -20.38
N GLN A 3 -9.55 -0.47 -21.34
CA GLN A 3 -9.23 -1.90 -21.35
C GLN A 3 -7.73 -2.14 -21.13
N ARG A 4 -6.87 -1.26 -21.64
CA ARG A 4 -5.43 -1.31 -21.46
C ARG A 4 -5.01 -1.20 -19.98
N ALA A 5 -5.60 -0.27 -19.23
CA ALA A 5 -5.28 -0.08 -17.81
C ALA A 5 -5.79 -1.26 -16.94
N GLU A 6 -6.93 -1.84 -17.29
CA GLU A 6 -7.44 -3.05 -16.64
C GLU A 6 -6.51 -4.25 -16.87
N ASN A 7 -6.05 -4.42 -18.11
CA ASN A 7 -5.11 -5.48 -18.48
C ASN A 7 -3.77 -5.31 -17.74
N GLU A 8 -3.28 -4.09 -17.59
CA GLU A 8 -2.06 -3.78 -16.86
C GLU A 8 -2.18 -4.18 -15.38
N ILE A 9 -3.26 -3.79 -14.71
CA ILE A 9 -3.51 -4.18 -13.30
C ILE A 9 -3.61 -5.71 -13.18
N THR A 10 -4.30 -6.35 -14.11
CA THR A 10 -4.44 -7.81 -14.12
C THR A 10 -3.08 -8.51 -14.30
N ALA A 11 -2.22 -7.98 -15.18
CA ALA A 11 -0.87 -8.52 -15.38
C ALA A 11 -0.02 -8.39 -14.10
N ILE A 12 0.01 -7.21 -13.47
CA ILE A 12 0.74 -6.96 -12.21
C ILE A 12 0.27 -7.93 -11.11
N ARG A 13 -1.04 -8.15 -10.99
CA ARG A 13 -1.61 -9.10 -10.01
C ARG A 13 -1.20 -10.54 -10.32
N GLY A 14 -1.20 -10.92 -11.59
CA GLY A 14 -0.76 -12.24 -12.04
C GLY A 14 0.73 -12.50 -11.76
N GLU A 15 1.59 -11.51 -11.97
CA GLU A 15 3.01 -11.58 -11.62
C GLU A 15 3.22 -11.74 -10.11
N LYS A 16 2.47 -10.98 -9.31
CA LYS A 16 2.51 -11.11 -7.85
C LYS A 16 2.04 -12.48 -7.38
N ASP A 17 0.96 -13.01 -7.95
CA ASP A 17 0.46 -14.34 -7.63
C ASP A 17 1.48 -15.42 -7.99
N ALA A 18 2.17 -15.30 -9.13
CA ALA A 18 3.24 -16.19 -9.53
C ALA A 18 4.43 -16.12 -8.55
N TYR A 19 4.87 -14.92 -8.18
CA TYR A 19 5.91 -14.73 -7.16
C TYR A 19 5.52 -15.40 -5.83
N PHE A 20 4.28 -15.21 -5.37
CA PHE A 20 3.81 -15.79 -4.10
C PHE A 20 3.73 -17.31 -4.14
N ARG A 21 3.44 -17.89 -5.29
CA ARG A 21 3.33 -19.33 -5.47
C ARG A 21 4.69 -20.00 -5.66
N ASP A 22 5.58 -19.41 -6.47
CA ASP A 22 6.73 -20.12 -7.03
C ASP A 22 8.08 -19.67 -6.46
N ASP A 23 8.18 -18.43 -5.93
CA ASP A 23 9.46 -17.86 -5.50
C ASP A 23 9.90 -18.40 -4.13
N PRO A 24 11.19 -18.76 -3.95
CA PRO A 24 11.74 -19.17 -2.65
C PRO A 24 11.53 -18.12 -1.54
N ASP A 25 11.60 -16.83 -1.90
CA ASP A 25 11.45 -15.69 -0.98
C ASP A 25 9.99 -15.28 -0.76
N SER A 26 9.04 -16.07 -1.25
CA SER A 26 7.61 -15.85 -1.04
C SER A 26 7.27 -15.69 0.45
N PRO A 27 6.42 -14.72 0.83
CA PRO A 27 5.94 -14.60 2.20
C PRO A 27 5.04 -15.76 2.63
N ILE A 28 4.53 -16.55 1.67
CA ILE A 28 3.74 -17.75 1.98
C ILE A 28 4.71 -18.91 2.23
N SER A 29 4.57 -19.57 3.38
CA SER A 29 5.39 -20.73 3.75
C SER A 29 5.24 -21.87 2.74
N ALA A 30 6.33 -22.61 2.49
CA ALA A 30 6.38 -23.64 1.45
C ALA A 30 5.27 -24.69 1.54
N ASP A 31 4.87 -25.08 2.76
CA ASP A 31 3.78 -26.02 3.02
C ASP A 31 2.40 -25.48 2.56
N LYS A 32 2.21 -24.16 2.57
CA LYS A 32 0.95 -23.52 2.17
C LYS A 32 0.92 -23.16 0.68
N ARG A 33 2.08 -23.02 0.02
CA ARG A 33 2.17 -22.67 -1.40
C ARG A 33 1.51 -23.68 -2.32
N THR A 34 1.57 -24.97 -1.98
CA THR A 34 0.94 -26.05 -2.77
C THR A 34 -0.57 -25.84 -2.96
N ASN A 35 -1.25 -25.20 -2.00
CA ASN A 35 -2.67 -24.92 -2.05
C ASN A 35 -2.99 -23.46 -2.38
N PHE A 36 -2.00 -22.66 -2.73
CA PHE A 36 -2.18 -21.26 -3.06
C PHE A 36 -2.87 -21.11 -4.42
N LYS A 37 -4.02 -20.42 -4.44
CA LYS A 37 -4.85 -20.22 -5.64
C LYS A 37 -4.83 -18.78 -6.16
N GLY A 38 -4.02 -17.93 -5.56
CA GLY A 38 -3.96 -16.49 -5.83
C GLY A 38 -4.41 -15.67 -4.63
N LEU A 39 -4.12 -14.37 -4.70
CA LEU A 39 -4.56 -13.39 -3.72
C LEU A 39 -5.97 -12.90 -4.03
N ASN A 40 -6.66 -12.39 -3.02
CA ASN A 40 -7.99 -11.83 -3.19
C ASN A 40 -7.90 -10.33 -3.49
N TYR A 41 -8.62 -9.87 -4.51
CA TYR A 41 -8.66 -8.48 -4.93
C TYR A 41 -10.10 -8.00 -5.12
N TYR A 42 -10.29 -6.69 -4.99
CA TYR A 42 -11.44 -6.03 -5.61
C TYR A 42 -11.26 -6.00 -7.13
N SER A 43 -12.37 -5.98 -7.87
CA SER A 43 -12.31 -5.71 -9.32
C SER A 43 -11.64 -4.36 -9.58
N PRO A 44 -10.82 -4.22 -10.64
CA PRO A 44 -10.26 -2.93 -10.98
C PRO A 44 -11.35 -1.88 -11.20
N ASP A 45 -11.20 -0.73 -10.53
CA ASP A 45 -12.15 0.38 -10.61
C ASP A 45 -11.39 1.69 -10.88
N PRO A 46 -11.67 2.38 -12.01
CA PRO A 46 -11.01 3.63 -12.39
C PRO A 46 -11.24 4.78 -11.41
N THR A 47 -12.32 4.72 -10.63
CA THR A 47 -12.65 5.78 -9.67
C THR A 47 -11.64 5.84 -8.51
N TYR A 48 -10.87 4.78 -8.31
CA TYR A 48 -9.79 4.68 -7.32
C TYR A 48 -8.40 4.93 -7.90
N ARG A 49 -8.29 5.36 -9.14
CA ARG A 49 -7.09 5.88 -9.77
C ARG A 49 -7.21 7.40 -9.84
N VAL A 50 -6.58 8.08 -8.93
CA VAL A 50 -6.83 9.50 -8.66
C VAL A 50 -5.59 10.36 -8.81
N LYS A 51 -5.80 11.59 -9.31
CA LYS A 51 -4.74 12.60 -9.30
C LYS A 51 -4.51 13.10 -7.89
N ALA A 52 -3.26 13.21 -7.49
CA ALA A 52 -2.82 13.67 -6.19
C ALA A 52 -1.70 14.70 -6.33
N ARG A 53 -1.69 15.67 -5.46
CA ARG A 53 -0.59 16.63 -5.34
C ARG A 53 0.22 16.32 -4.11
N LEU A 54 1.55 16.20 -4.28
CA LEU A 54 2.51 16.05 -3.18
C LEU A 54 2.97 17.42 -2.69
N ASP A 55 2.67 17.68 -1.43
CA ASP A 55 3.21 18.79 -0.65
C ASP A 55 4.45 18.30 0.10
N ARG A 56 5.64 18.50 -0.49
CA ARG A 56 6.91 18.09 0.12
C ARG A 56 7.27 18.98 1.29
N TYR A 57 7.82 18.39 2.33
CA TYR A 57 8.38 19.16 3.44
C TYR A 57 9.78 19.66 3.08
N ASP A 58 10.06 20.93 3.30
CA ASP A 58 11.41 21.51 3.14
C ASP A 58 12.44 20.76 3.98
N ARG A 59 12.00 20.26 5.13
CA ARG A 59 12.78 19.41 6.04
C ARG A 59 11.97 18.19 6.42
N PRO A 60 12.30 17.03 5.85
CA PRO A 60 11.66 15.78 6.24
C PRO A 60 11.80 15.52 7.75
N GLU A 61 10.73 15.08 8.38
CA GLU A 61 10.65 14.90 9.83
C GLU A 61 10.95 13.45 10.21
N PRO A 62 11.99 13.18 11.04
CA PRO A 62 12.19 11.85 11.61
C PRO A 62 10.97 11.40 12.41
N THR A 63 10.51 10.19 12.16
CA THR A 63 9.37 9.61 12.86
C THR A 63 9.57 8.13 13.13
N MET A 64 8.93 7.64 14.19
CA MET A 64 8.97 6.23 14.55
C MET A 64 7.60 5.61 14.29
N VAL A 65 7.54 4.64 13.40
CA VAL A 65 6.32 3.89 13.08
C VAL A 65 6.32 2.59 13.87
N VAL A 66 5.22 2.31 14.57
CA VAL A 66 5.03 1.06 15.31
C VAL A 66 4.84 -0.09 14.32
N THR A 67 5.42 -1.24 14.62
CA THR A 67 5.31 -2.44 13.79
C THR A 67 4.28 -3.42 14.34
N SER A 68 3.94 -4.43 13.53
CA SER A 68 3.01 -5.52 13.90
C SER A 68 3.47 -6.35 15.12
N LYS A 69 4.74 -6.26 15.52
CA LYS A 69 5.30 -6.91 16.70
C LYS A 69 5.55 -5.94 17.87
N GLY A 70 5.05 -4.71 17.81
CA GLY A 70 5.20 -3.71 18.85
C GLY A 70 6.57 -3.04 18.91
N THR A 71 7.50 -3.38 18.01
CA THR A 71 8.76 -2.66 17.84
C THR A 71 8.51 -1.35 17.08
N LYS A 72 9.55 -0.53 16.93
CA LYS A 72 9.49 0.72 16.18
C LYS A 72 10.51 0.71 15.06
N GLN A 73 10.12 1.22 13.90
CA GLN A 73 10.97 1.38 12.73
C GLN A 73 11.06 2.87 12.38
N ALA A 74 12.28 3.33 12.06
CA ALA A 74 12.54 4.72 11.75
C ALA A 74 12.16 5.04 10.29
N TYR A 75 11.43 6.12 10.11
CA TYR A 75 11.06 6.70 8.81
C TYR A 75 11.32 8.20 8.80
N MET A 76 11.36 8.77 7.61
CA MET A 76 11.29 10.21 7.38
C MET A 76 9.91 10.55 6.82
N LYS A 77 9.14 11.38 7.52
CA LYS A 77 7.91 11.94 6.99
C LYS A 77 8.30 12.97 5.93
N HIS A 78 8.02 12.65 4.67
CA HIS A 78 8.56 13.34 3.50
C HIS A 78 7.62 14.44 2.97
N GLY A 79 6.34 14.28 3.16
CA GLY A 79 5.32 15.20 2.67
C GLY A 79 3.90 14.66 2.85
N THR A 80 2.97 15.28 2.15
CA THR A 80 1.55 14.91 2.22
C THR A 80 0.95 14.92 0.82
N PHE A 81 0.30 13.81 0.42
CA PHE A 81 -0.59 13.80 -0.74
C PHE A 81 -1.95 14.37 -0.38
N THR A 82 -2.45 15.27 -1.22
CA THR A 82 -3.85 15.72 -1.22
C THR A 82 -4.52 15.25 -2.50
N PHE A 83 -5.69 14.63 -2.38
CA PHE A 83 -6.43 14.03 -3.50
C PHE A 83 -7.94 13.99 -3.23
N GLN A 84 -8.73 13.57 -4.21
CA GLN A 84 -10.17 13.37 -4.07
C GLN A 84 -10.56 11.96 -4.50
N VAL A 85 -11.40 11.32 -3.68
CA VAL A 85 -12.05 10.04 -3.99
C VAL A 85 -13.54 10.19 -3.70
N GLN A 86 -14.40 9.86 -4.67
CA GLN A 86 -15.85 9.90 -4.51
C GLN A 86 -16.38 11.24 -3.94
N GLY A 87 -15.76 12.36 -4.36
CA GLY A 87 -16.11 13.69 -3.89
C GLY A 87 -15.54 14.11 -2.54
N ALA A 88 -14.95 13.19 -1.78
CA ALA A 88 -14.27 13.49 -0.52
C ALA A 88 -12.84 13.97 -0.76
N ARG A 89 -12.46 15.12 -0.21
CA ARG A 89 -11.08 15.60 -0.19
C ARG A 89 -10.33 14.92 0.95
N LEU A 90 -9.26 14.22 0.60
CA LEU A 90 -8.50 13.35 1.50
C LEU A 90 -7.02 13.70 1.49
N ARG A 91 -6.32 13.21 2.51
CA ARG A 91 -4.90 13.44 2.69
C ARG A 91 -4.22 12.17 3.22
N LEU A 92 -3.00 11.89 2.73
CA LEU A 92 -2.13 10.83 3.23
C LEU A 92 -0.71 11.36 3.39
N PHE A 93 -0.11 11.13 4.54
CA PHE A 93 1.32 11.39 4.76
C PHE A 93 2.16 10.35 4.02
N VAL A 94 3.26 10.82 3.49
CA VAL A 94 4.21 10.06 2.68
C VAL A 94 5.49 9.88 3.47
N TYR A 95 6.02 8.67 3.45
CA TYR A 95 7.21 8.30 4.20
C TYR A 95 8.32 7.83 3.26
N LYS A 96 9.56 7.99 3.71
CA LYS A 96 10.74 7.35 3.16
C LYS A 96 11.45 6.56 4.26
N SER A 97 12.16 5.49 3.90
CA SER A 97 13.00 4.78 4.85
C SER A 97 14.07 5.73 5.43
N ALA A 98 14.26 5.69 6.74
CA ALA A 98 15.36 6.42 7.37
C ALA A 98 16.73 5.77 7.09
N GLU A 99 16.75 4.48 6.72
CA GLU A 99 17.96 3.75 6.34
C GLU A 99 18.45 4.14 4.94
N ASP A 100 17.53 4.51 4.04
CA ASP A 100 17.84 5.01 2.70
C ASP A 100 16.93 6.22 2.35
N PRO A 101 17.22 7.41 2.92
CA PRO A 101 16.40 8.60 2.68
C PRO A 101 16.56 9.16 1.25
N PHE A 102 17.56 8.70 0.51
CA PHE A 102 17.81 9.10 -0.89
C PHE A 102 17.13 8.15 -1.89
N ALA A 103 16.59 7.02 -1.43
CA ALA A 103 15.78 6.18 -2.30
C ALA A 103 14.63 6.97 -2.93
N ARG A 104 14.34 6.65 -4.18
CA ARG A 104 13.20 7.27 -4.91
C ARG A 104 11.85 6.65 -4.55
N SER A 105 11.83 5.69 -3.63
CA SER A 105 10.60 5.06 -3.16
C SER A 105 9.86 5.95 -2.17
N LEU A 106 8.60 6.23 -2.48
CA LEU A 106 7.63 6.88 -1.60
C LEU A 106 6.71 5.82 -1.01
N PHE A 107 6.73 5.67 0.30
CA PHE A 107 5.93 4.71 1.03
C PHE A 107 4.68 5.38 1.62
N ILE A 108 3.49 4.85 1.31
CA ILE A 108 2.20 5.40 1.73
C ILE A 108 1.39 4.31 2.43
N PRO A 109 1.66 4.05 3.72
CA PRO A 109 0.85 3.14 4.51
C PRO A 109 -0.48 3.81 4.87
N PHE A 110 -1.60 3.11 4.72
CA PHE A 110 -2.92 3.65 5.06
C PHE A 110 -3.86 2.56 5.60
N SER A 111 -4.84 2.98 6.37
CA SER A 111 -6.02 2.20 6.72
C SER A 111 -7.28 2.95 6.28
N ASP A 112 -8.38 2.24 6.13
CA ASP A 112 -9.66 2.79 5.71
C ASP A 112 -10.82 2.04 6.38
N GLU A 113 -12.06 2.37 6.06
CA GLU A 113 -13.23 1.74 6.69
C GLU A 113 -13.47 0.27 6.28
N THR A 114 -12.67 -0.27 5.34
CA THR A 114 -12.67 -1.71 5.02
C THR A 114 -11.71 -2.49 5.92
N SER A 115 -10.78 -1.83 6.59
CA SER A 115 -9.73 -2.45 7.41
C SER A 115 -10.34 -3.21 8.59
N GLY A 116 -10.03 -4.50 8.69
CA GLY A 116 -10.56 -5.38 9.73
C GLY A 116 -11.89 -6.05 9.39
N SER A 117 -12.48 -5.72 8.24
CA SER A 117 -13.68 -6.40 7.71
C SER A 117 -13.39 -7.04 6.34
N GLU A 118 -13.25 -6.23 5.31
CA GLU A 118 -13.04 -6.69 3.93
C GLU A 118 -11.55 -6.75 3.55
N THR A 119 -10.72 -5.92 4.20
CA THR A 119 -9.27 -5.85 3.99
C THR A 119 -8.49 -6.09 5.28
N TYR A 120 -7.18 -6.26 5.16
CA TYR A 120 -6.32 -6.58 6.29
C TYR A 120 -6.45 -5.55 7.43
N LYS A 121 -6.63 -6.06 8.64
CA LYS A 121 -6.96 -5.25 9.84
C LYS A 121 -5.97 -4.14 10.16
N ALA A 122 -4.69 -4.36 9.88
CA ALA A 122 -3.65 -3.36 10.15
C ALA A 122 -3.57 -2.29 9.04
N GLY A 123 -4.26 -2.47 7.91
CA GLY A 123 -4.20 -1.58 6.76
C GLY A 123 -3.36 -2.12 5.61
N ARG A 124 -3.17 -1.30 4.60
CA ARG A 124 -2.52 -1.63 3.33
C ARG A 124 -1.48 -0.58 2.97
N TYR A 125 -0.71 -0.84 1.92
CA TYR A 125 0.36 0.03 1.44
C TYR A 125 0.16 0.41 -0.02
N LEU A 126 0.65 1.59 -0.37
CA LEU A 126 0.97 2.01 -1.72
C LEU A 126 2.43 2.42 -1.77
N ASP A 127 3.11 2.09 -2.85
CA ASP A 127 4.44 2.59 -3.17
C ASP A 127 4.39 3.36 -4.49
N LEU A 128 5.15 4.45 -4.54
CA LEU A 128 5.35 5.22 -5.75
C LEU A 128 6.83 5.50 -5.94
N GLU A 129 7.23 5.75 -7.19
CA GLU A 129 8.54 6.28 -7.48
C GLU A 129 8.51 7.82 -7.46
N GLU A 130 9.41 8.42 -6.69
CA GLU A 130 9.56 9.87 -6.64
C GLU A 130 10.14 10.42 -7.95
N HIS A 131 9.54 11.50 -8.43
CA HIS A 131 10.02 12.27 -9.57
C HIS A 131 10.09 13.76 -9.24
N GLY A 132 10.62 14.59 -10.15
CA GLY A 132 10.87 16.02 -9.90
C GLY A 132 9.62 16.91 -9.85
N GLY A 133 8.43 16.38 -10.17
CA GLY A 133 7.15 17.11 -10.11
C GLY A 133 6.37 16.85 -8.84
N ASP A 134 5.30 17.63 -8.63
CA ASP A 134 4.41 17.49 -7.47
C ASP A 134 3.11 16.75 -7.81
N ASP A 135 2.80 16.60 -9.09
CA ASP A 135 1.59 15.92 -9.55
C ASP A 135 1.85 14.43 -9.72
N TYR A 136 1.07 13.61 -9.03
CA TYR A 136 1.14 12.15 -9.01
C TYR A 136 -0.21 11.54 -9.35
N GLU A 137 -0.18 10.26 -9.61
CA GLU A 137 -1.36 9.43 -9.70
C GLU A 137 -1.29 8.35 -8.62
N LEU A 138 -2.27 8.36 -7.70
CA LEU A 138 -2.45 7.31 -6.72
C LEU A 138 -3.43 6.29 -7.28
N ASP A 139 -2.95 5.09 -7.56
CA ASP A 139 -3.79 3.98 -8.01
C ASP A 139 -4.04 3.00 -6.87
N PHE A 140 -5.15 3.16 -6.16
CA PHE A 140 -5.53 2.26 -5.06
C PHE A 140 -5.86 0.83 -5.53
N ASN A 141 -6.04 0.60 -6.85
CA ASN A 141 -6.14 -0.76 -7.38
C ASN A 141 -4.84 -1.56 -7.20
N LEU A 142 -3.72 -0.86 -6.96
CA LEU A 142 -2.42 -1.44 -6.64
C LEU A 142 -2.14 -1.53 -5.14
N ALA A 143 -3.08 -1.10 -4.28
CA ALA A 143 -2.92 -1.21 -2.84
C ALA A 143 -2.76 -2.67 -2.41
N TYR A 144 -1.76 -2.94 -1.55
CA TYR A 144 -1.36 -4.29 -1.19
C TYR A 144 -1.24 -4.48 0.32
N ASN A 145 -1.36 -5.73 0.75
CA ASN A 145 -1.19 -6.11 2.15
C ASN A 145 0.28 -6.22 2.52
N PRO A 146 0.67 -5.83 3.75
CA PRO A 146 1.99 -6.14 4.28
C PRO A 146 2.20 -7.67 4.40
N TYR A 147 3.45 -8.12 4.35
CA TYR A 147 3.78 -9.56 4.43
C TYR A 147 3.26 -10.25 5.70
N CYS A 148 3.11 -9.50 6.80
CA CYS A 148 2.52 -10.05 8.03
C CYS A 148 1.03 -10.43 7.88
N ALA A 149 0.35 -10.04 6.82
CA ALA A 149 -1.00 -10.52 6.49
C ALA A 149 -1.00 -11.99 6.03
N TYR A 150 0.10 -12.46 5.47
CA TYR A 150 0.27 -13.81 4.93
C TYR A 150 1.03 -14.73 5.88
N ASN A 151 1.98 -14.16 6.64
CA ASN A 151 2.85 -14.89 7.55
C ASN A 151 3.23 -14.00 8.73
N ASP A 152 2.89 -14.43 9.93
CA ASP A 152 3.11 -13.73 11.21
C ASP A 152 4.57 -13.63 11.63
N GLN A 153 5.48 -14.33 10.95
CA GLN A 153 6.92 -14.18 11.18
C GLN A 153 7.45 -12.82 10.74
N TYR A 154 6.80 -12.18 9.76
CA TYR A 154 7.20 -10.85 9.29
C TYR A 154 6.85 -9.75 10.30
N THR A 155 7.69 -8.73 10.31
CA THR A 155 7.50 -7.51 11.09
C THR A 155 7.25 -6.36 10.12
N CYS A 156 6.06 -5.79 10.15
CA CYS A 156 5.63 -4.79 9.18
C CYS A 156 5.18 -3.50 9.89
N PRO A 157 5.46 -2.32 9.32
CA PRO A 157 5.00 -1.05 9.89
C PRO A 157 3.46 -0.96 9.85
N ILE A 158 2.87 -0.55 10.95
CA ILE A 158 1.42 -0.30 11.03
C ILE A 158 1.15 1.12 10.53
N PRO A 159 0.21 1.33 9.59
CA PRO A 159 -0.18 2.66 9.18
C PRO A 159 -0.48 3.58 10.35
N PRO A 160 0.15 4.75 10.43
CA PRO A 160 -0.11 5.72 11.49
C PRO A 160 -1.57 6.18 11.47
N ARG A 161 -2.11 6.56 12.64
CA ARG A 161 -3.50 7.03 12.78
C ARG A 161 -3.85 8.19 11.85
N GLU A 162 -2.89 9.04 11.56
CA GLU A 162 -3.02 10.19 10.64
C GLU A 162 -3.25 9.76 9.17
N ASN A 163 -2.93 8.51 8.83
CA ASN A 163 -3.18 7.88 7.52
C ASN A 163 -4.44 6.98 7.53
N LYS A 164 -5.36 7.22 8.44
CA LYS A 164 -6.67 6.58 8.42
C LYS A 164 -7.64 7.37 7.55
N LEU A 165 -8.09 6.79 6.46
CA LEU A 165 -9.10 7.37 5.58
C LEU A 165 -10.51 7.11 6.13
N PRO A 166 -11.37 8.15 6.23
CA PRO A 166 -12.73 8.03 6.78
C PRO A 166 -13.75 7.59 5.71
N ILE A 167 -13.33 6.76 4.77
CA ILE A 167 -14.16 6.19 3.70
C ILE A 167 -13.71 4.76 3.41
N LYS A 168 -14.51 4.00 2.69
CA LYS A 168 -14.14 2.69 2.15
C LYS A 168 -13.35 2.84 0.86
N ILE A 169 -12.18 2.23 0.77
CA ILE A 169 -11.40 2.08 -0.46
C ILE A 169 -11.63 0.66 -1.00
N LEU A 170 -12.63 0.52 -1.86
CA LEU A 170 -13.03 -0.76 -2.47
C LEU A 170 -12.16 -1.10 -3.70
N ALA A 171 -10.84 -1.02 -3.52
CA ALA A 171 -9.84 -1.29 -4.55
C ALA A 171 -8.62 -1.98 -3.94
N GLY A 172 -7.78 -2.64 -4.76
CA GLY A 172 -6.58 -3.33 -4.33
C GLY A 172 -6.85 -4.68 -3.66
N GLU A 173 -5.93 -5.12 -2.82
CA GLU A 173 -6.02 -6.40 -2.11
C GLU A 173 -7.08 -6.39 -1.01
N LYS A 174 -7.74 -7.52 -0.88
CA LYS A 174 -8.66 -7.88 0.20
C LYS A 174 -7.96 -8.75 1.24
N ASN A 175 -8.69 -9.20 2.25
CA ASN A 175 -8.19 -10.19 3.19
C ASN A 175 -7.67 -11.43 2.47
N TYR A 176 -6.50 -11.91 2.91
CA TYR A 176 -5.92 -13.16 2.42
C TYR A 176 -6.69 -14.38 2.90
N LYS A 177 -7.24 -14.30 4.12
CA LYS A 177 -8.04 -15.36 4.78
C LYS A 177 -9.41 -14.82 5.15
#